data_f33aabad3be12762084b08433a806938
#
_entry.id   f33aabad3be12762084b08433a806938
#
_cell.length_a   1.000
_cell.length_b   1.000
_cell.length_c   1.000
_cell.angle_alpha   90.00
_cell.angle_beta   90.00
_cell.angle_gamma   90.00
#
_symmetry.space_group_name_H-M   'P 1'
#
loop_
_entity.id
_entity.type
_entity.pdbx_description
1 polymer ?
#
loop_
_entity_poly.entity_id
_entity_poly.type
_entity_poly.pdbx_seq_one_letter_code
_entity_poly.pdbx_strand_id
1 'polypeptide(L)'
;MPYRLVKQVRGNEVLRKSFMELAMKTFSLNFRRWCEDGYWTERYIPYVLADGDRVIANVSVNRMDMLWRGQAKQYIQIGTVMTDEAYRGKGLSKFLIETVLHDWKDRCDAIYLFANRTVLDFYPKFGFVKAVEHQQSFSLAPQPGDFQKLDMQNERHRQLLLDCYHLAN
;
A
#
# COMPACT_ATOMS: atom_id res chain seq x y z
N MET A 1 -16.64 17.91 -9.26
CA MET A 1 -15.22 18.14 -9.60
C MET A 1 -15.04 17.93 -11.09
N PRO A 2 -14.20 18.70 -11.78
CA PRO A 2 -14.00 18.53 -13.23
C PRO A 2 -13.14 17.29 -13.58
N TYR A 3 -12.59 16.60 -12.59
CA TYR A 3 -11.68 15.48 -12.76
C TYR A 3 -12.42 14.15 -12.65
N ARG A 4 -12.00 13.17 -13.46
CA ARG A 4 -12.58 11.83 -13.50
C ARG A 4 -12.02 10.96 -12.39
N LEU A 5 -12.91 10.43 -11.53
CA LEU A 5 -12.55 9.39 -10.56
C LEU A 5 -12.44 8.04 -11.28
N VAL A 6 -11.29 7.37 -11.11
CA VAL A 6 -11.07 6.00 -11.61
C VAL A 6 -10.59 5.14 -10.44
N LYS A 7 -11.30 4.05 -10.18
CA LYS A 7 -10.94 3.03 -9.21
C LYS A 7 -10.28 1.88 -9.97
N GLN A 8 -9.06 1.55 -9.62
CA GLN A 8 -8.23 0.54 -10.28
C GLN A 8 -7.78 0.92 -11.70
N VAL A 9 -6.50 1.23 -11.83
CA VAL A 9 -5.86 1.61 -13.12
C VAL A 9 -5.03 0.49 -13.75
N ARG A 10 -4.95 -0.69 -13.12
CA ARG A 10 -4.10 -1.81 -13.58
C ARG A 10 -4.36 -2.19 -15.04
N GLY A 11 -5.62 -2.28 -15.45
CA GLY A 11 -6.04 -2.64 -16.80
C GLY A 11 -5.99 -1.49 -17.82
N ASN A 12 -5.74 -0.26 -17.38
CA ASN A 12 -5.64 0.91 -18.25
C ASN A 12 -4.18 1.33 -18.38
N GLU A 13 -3.55 1.03 -19.49
CA GLU A 13 -2.12 1.27 -19.71
C GLU A 13 -1.72 2.74 -19.57
N VAL A 14 -2.52 3.65 -20.13
CA VAL A 14 -2.25 5.09 -20.10
C VAL A 14 -2.30 5.62 -18.67
N LEU A 15 -3.37 5.34 -17.94
CA LEU A 15 -3.50 5.79 -16.55
C LEU A 15 -2.52 5.08 -15.61
N ARG A 16 -2.21 3.79 -15.86
CA ARG A 16 -1.21 3.05 -15.09
C ARG A 16 0.18 3.67 -15.24
N LYS A 17 0.58 4.03 -16.47
CA LYS A 17 1.83 4.72 -16.74
C LYS A 17 1.88 6.08 -16.03
N SER A 18 0.82 6.88 -16.18
CA SER A 18 0.72 8.18 -15.52
C SER A 18 0.74 8.10 -13.99
N PHE A 19 0.09 7.07 -13.40
CA PHE A 19 0.19 6.76 -11.97
C PHE A 19 1.65 6.48 -11.55
N MET A 20 2.38 5.64 -12.30
CA MET A 20 3.77 5.30 -12.00
C MET A 20 4.69 6.53 -12.09
N GLU A 21 4.46 7.41 -13.06
CA GLU A 21 5.18 8.68 -13.20
C GLU A 21 4.94 9.60 -11.99
N LEU A 22 3.70 9.72 -11.53
CA LEU A 22 3.36 10.49 -10.34
C LEU A 22 4.00 9.89 -9.07
N ALA A 23 4.00 8.57 -8.92
CA ALA A 23 4.62 7.87 -7.80
C ALA A 23 6.14 8.05 -7.79
N MET A 24 6.78 7.98 -8.96
CA MET A 24 8.21 8.25 -9.11
C MET A 24 8.54 9.69 -8.73
N LYS A 25 7.77 10.66 -9.22
CA LYS A 25 7.95 12.09 -8.91
C LYS A 25 7.77 12.40 -7.42
N THR A 26 6.80 11.76 -6.76
CA THR A 26 6.41 12.10 -5.38
C THR A 26 7.27 11.38 -4.33
N PHE A 27 7.61 10.12 -4.58
CA PHE A 27 8.21 9.23 -3.58
C PHE A 27 9.46 8.52 -4.07
N SER A 28 9.90 8.74 -5.31
CA SER A 28 10.97 7.96 -5.98
C SER A 28 10.65 6.46 -6.04
N LEU A 29 9.36 6.10 -6.07
CA LEU A 29 8.89 4.72 -6.13
C LEU A 29 8.75 4.26 -7.59
N ASN A 30 9.52 3.24 -7.96
CA ASN A 30 9.45 2.61 -9.27
C ASN A 30 8.59 1.34 -9.21
N PHE A 31 7.36 1.43 -9.69
CA PHE A 31 6.43 0.31 -9.75
C PHE A 31 6.57 -0.57 -10.99
N ARG A 32 7.44 -0.22 -11.96
CA ARG A 32 7.52 -0.92 -13.25
C ARG A 32 7.80 -2.41 -13.07
N ARG A 33 8.95 -2.74 -12.45
CA ARG A 33 9.34 -4.13 -12.24
C ARG A 33 8.30 -4.92 -11.45
N TRP A 34 7.78 -4.33 -10.37
CA TRP A 34 6.74 -4.96 -9.55
C TRP A 34 5.47 -5.27 -10.37
N CYS A 35 5.11 -4.41 -11.33
CA CYS A 35 4.00 -4.65 -12.25
C CYS A 35 4.34 -5.72 -13.30
N GLU A 36 5.53 -5.66 -13.90
CA GLU A 36 6.00 -6.61 -14.92
C GLU A 36 6.12 -8.02 -14.36
N ASP A 37 6.61 -8.16 -13.12
CA ASP A 37 6.72 -9.44 -12.41
C ASP A 37 5.36 -9.99 -11.91
N GLY A 38 4.25 -9.30 -12.18
CA GLY A 38 2.90 -9.77 -11.85
C GLY A 38 2.45 -9.52 -10.40
N TYR A 39 3.23 -8.80 -9.59
CA TYR A 39 2.89 -8.52 -8.19
C TYR A 39 1.80 -7.46 -8.01
N TRP A 40 1.48 -6.68 -9.05
CA TRP A 40 0.32 -5.79 -9.01
C TRP A 40 -0.97 -6.59 -9.23
N THR A 41 -1.50 -7.14 -8.18
CA THR A 41 -2.75 -7.92 -8.19
C THR A 41 -3.98 -7.03 -7.96
N GLU A 42 -5.17 -7.64 -7.90
CA GLU A 42 -6.42 -6.97 -7.53
C GLU A 42 -6.46 -6.50 -6.07
N ARG A 43 -5.47 -6.87 -5.26
CA ARG A 43 -5.35 -6.43 -3.85
C ARG A 43 -4.81 -5.01 -3.72
N TYR A 44 -4.08 -4.53 -4.74
CA TYR A 44 -3.60 -3.15 -4.80
C TYR A 44 -4.52 -2.33 -5.70
N ILE A 45 -5.29 -1.42 -5.11
CA ILE A 45 -6.36 -0.68 -5.77
C ILE A 45 -6.08 0.83 -5.68
N PRO A 46 -5.46 1.44 -6.68
CA PRO A 46 -5.35 2.89 -6.75
C PRO A 46 -6.72 3.54 -7.02
N TYR A 47 -7.07 4.50 -6.18
CA TYR A 47 -8.15 5.45 -6.40
C TYR A 47 -7.53 6.73 -6.93
N VAL A 48 -7.73 7.01 -8.20
CA VAL A 48 -7.09 8.16 -8.84
C VAL A 48 -8.11 9.20 -9.30
N LEU A 49 -7.70 10.46 -9.29
CA LEU A 49 -8.33 11.52 -10.06
C LEU A 49 -7.48 11.76 -11.30
N ALA A 50 -8.14 11.73 -12.46
CA ALA A 50 -7.51 11.96 -13.75
C ALA A 50 -8.04 13.24 -14.40
N ASP A 51 -7.12 14.03 -14.95
CA ASP A 51 -7.37 15.15 -15.84
C ASP A 51 -7.00 14.70 -17.27
N GLY A 52 -8.00 14.37 -18.08
CA GLY A 52 -7.77 13.61 -19.32
C GLY A 52 -7.09 12.27 -19.03
N ASP A 53 -5.93 12.05 -19.59
CA ASP A 53 -5.11 10.86 -19.46
C ASP A 53 -4.04 10.96 -18.34
N ARG A 54 -3.99 12.08 -17.64
CA ARG A 54 -3.03 12.32 -16.58
C ARG A 54 -3.61 12.05 -15.20
N VAL A 55 -2.97 11.20 -14.42
CA VAL A 55 -3.26 11.02 -13.00
C VAL A 55 -2.69 12.21 -12.22
N ILE A 56 -3.56 12.95 -11.53
CA ILE A 56 -3.22 14.18 -10.80
C ILE A 56 -3.26 14.01 -9.28
N ALA A 57 -3.99 13.00 -8.79
CA ALA A 57 -4.01 12.62 -7.39
C ALA A 57 -4.31 11.14 -7.24
N ASN A 58 -3.83 10.53 -6.17
CA ASN A 58 -4.04 9.13 -5.84
C ASN A 58 -4.14 8.90 -4.34
N VAL A 59 -4.98 7.92 -3.98
CA VAL A 59 -4.97 7.21 -2.70
C VAL A 59 -5.08 5.72 -3.03
N SER A 60 -4.07 4.94 -2.67
CA SER A 60 -4.10 3.49 -2.92
C SER A 60 -4.62 2.73 -1.72
N VAL A 61 -5.42 1.72 -2.00
CA VAL A 61 -5.90 0.72 -1.05
C VAL A 61 -5.12 -0.56 -1.25
N ASN A 62 -4.52 -1.08 -0.18
CA ASN A 62 -3.97 -2.43 -0.11
C ASN A 62 -4.94 -3.29 0.71
N ARG A 63 -5.54 -4.31 0.09
CA ARG A 63 -6.35 -5.31 0.78
C ARG A 63 -5.45 -6.36 1.40
N MET A 64 -5.56 -6.55 2.71
CA MET A 64 -4.76 -7.49 3.47
C MET A 64 -5.67 -8.50 4.18
N ASP A 65 -5.61 -9.76 3.77
CA ASP A 65 -6.24 -10.86 4.48
C ASP A 65 -5.23 -11.39 5.50
N MET A 66 -5.61 -11.35 6.76
CA MET A 66 -4.75 -11.69 7.88
C MET A 66 -5.39 -12.75 8.76
N LEU A 67 -4.55 -13.51 9.43
CA LEU A 67 -4.98 -14.41 10.51
C LEU A 67 -4.58 -13.77 11.84
N TRP A 68 -5.57 -13.43 12.67
CA TRP A 68 -5.33 -12.87 13.99
C TRP A 68 -5.89 -13.81 15.05
N ARG A 69 -5.02 -14.44 15.81
CA ARG A 69 -5.41 -15.44 16.86
C ARG A 69 -6.37 -16.50 16.32
N GLY A 70 -6.08 -17.06 15.15
CA GLY A 70 -6.89 -18.05 14.47
C GLY A 70 -8.16 -17.55 13.79
N GLN A 71 -8.45 -16.25 13.84
CA GLN A 71 -9.58 -15.61 13.16
C GLN A 71 -9.15 -14.90 11.90
N ALA A 72 -9.82 -15.19 10.79
CA ALA A 72 -9.61 -14.45 9.54
C ALA A 72 -10.07 -12.99 9.71
N LYS A 73 -9.21 -12.06 9.35
CA LYS A 73 -9.43 -10.62 9.39
C LYS A 73 -9.09 -9.99 8.05
N GLN A 74 -9.87 -9.00 7.64
CA GLN A 74 -9.58 -8.21 6.46
C GLN A 74 -9.24 -6.78 6.86
N TYR A 75 -8.01 -6.37 6.56
CA TYR A 75 -7.55 -5.01 6.82
C TYR A 75 -7.32 -4.27 5.50
N ILE A 76 -7.52 -2.95 5.56
CA ILE A 76 -7.21 -2.03 4.49
C ILE A 76 -6.05 -1.15 4.94
N GLN A 77 -4.95 -1.22 4.22
CA GLN A 77 -3.87 -0.25 4.37
C GLN A 77 -4.00 0.84 3.30
N ILE A 78 -4.10 2.09 3.74
CA ILE A 78 -4.01 3.24 2.84
C ILE A 78 -2.53 3.55 2.59
N GLY A 79 -2.17 3.66 1.33
CA GLY A 79 -0.80 3.98 0.91
C GLY A 79 -0.75 4.90 -0.30
N THR A 80 0.44 5.32 -0.66
CA THR A 80 0.71 6.13 -1.86
C THR A 80 -0.24 7.32 -2.01
N VAL A 81 -0.50 8.04 -0.90
CA VAL A 81 -1.32 9.26 -0.93
C VAL A 81 -0.50 10.37 -1.56
N MET A 82 -0.87 10.77 -2.76
CA MET A 82 -0.11 11.75 -3.54
C MET A 82 -1.01 12.68 -4.33
N THR A 83 -0.56 13.91 -4.50
CA THR A 83 -1.19 14.91 -5.38
C THR A 83 -0.09 15.64 -6.12
N ASP A 84 -0.23 15.72 -7.45
CA ASP A 84 0.69 16.50 -8.30
C ASP A 84 0.74 17.95 -7.81
N GLU A 85 1.93 18.51 -7.78
CA GLU A 85 2.19 19.84 -7.21
C GLU A 85 1.30 20.94 -7.79
N ALA A 86 1.06 20.91 -9.10
CA ALA A 86 0.21 21.88 -9.80
C ALA A 86 -1.27 21.80 -9.39
N TYR A 87 -1.66 20.72 -8.69
CA TYR A 87 -3.03 20.44 -8.28
C TYR A 87 -3.23 20.43 -6.75
N ARG A 88 -2.19 20.75 -5.99
CA ARG A 88 -2.28 20.86 -4.52
C ARG A 88 -3.20 22.00 -4.08
N GLY A 89 -3.69 21.94 -2.86
CA GLY A 89 -4.59 22.96 -2.28
C GLY A 89 -6.04 22.89 -2.76
N LYS A 90 -6.38 21.96 -3.67
CA LYS A 90 -7.73 21.83 -4.26
C LYS A 90 -8.61 20.76 -3.57
N GLY A 91 -8.17 20.21 -2.45
CA GLY A 91 -8.93 19.22 -1.69
C GLY A 91 -8.97 17.81 -2.32
N LEU A 92 -8.13 17.50 -3.32
CA LEU A 92 -8.21 16.25 -4.08
C LEU A 92 -7.91 15.01 -3.22
N SER A 93 -6.87 15.05 -2.37
CA SER A 93 -6.57 13.96 -1.44
C SER A 93 -7.67 13.77 -0.41
N LYS A 94 -8.29 14.86 0.08
CA LYS A 94 -9.45 14.79 0.97
C LYS A 94 -10.58 14.00 0.31
N PHE A 95 -10.98 14.39 -0.89
CA PHE A 95 -12.04 13.73 -1.65
C PHE A 95 -11.76 12.23 -1.84
N LEU A 96 -10.51 11.87 -2.20
CA LEU A 96 -10.13 10.48 -2.41
C LEU A 96 -10.14 9.67 -1.11
N ILE A 97 -9.67 10.23 0.02
CA ILE A 97 -9.71 9.55 1.32
C ILE A 97 -11.16 9.33 1.75
N GLU A 98 -12.01 10.34 1.65
CA GLU A 98 -13.45 10.21 1.98
C GLU A 98 -14.13 9.15 1.09
N THR A 99 -13.77 9.09 -0.20
CA THR A 99 -14.26 8.05 -1.12
C THR A 99 -13.81 6.66 -0.70
N VAL A 100 -12.54 6.48 -0.35
CA VAL A 100 -12.01 5.19 0.11
C VAL A 100 -12.68 4.77 1.42
N LEU A 101 -12.82 5.67 2.38
CA LEU A 101 -13.49 5.37 3.64
C LEU A 101 -14.96 4.98 3.43
N HIS A 102 -15.67 5.70 2.58
CA HIS A 102 -17.05 5.36 2.20
C HIS A 102 -17.16 3.95 1.61
N ASP A 103 -16.22 3.56 0.75
CA ASP A 103 -16.27 2.25 0.07
C ASP A 103 -15.89 1.08 1.00
N TRP A 104 -15.06 1.30 2.02
CA TRP A 104 -14.41 0.23 2.76
C TRP A 104 -14.77 0.14 4.24
N LYS A 105 -15.25 1.20 4.89
CA LYS A 105 -15.48 1.24 6.35
C LYS A 105 -16.38 0.11 6.88
N ASP A 106 -17.35 -0.34 6.09
CA ASP A 106 -18.30 -1.39 6.47
C ASP A 106 -17.94 -2.76 5.83
N ARG A 107 -16.76 -2.86 5.22
CA ARG A 107 -16.31 -4.04 4.46
C ARG A 107 -14.98 -4.61 4.93
N CYS A 108 -14.46 -4.10 6.01
CA CYS A 108 -13.19 -4.56 6.58
C CYS A 108 -13.20 -4.41 8.10
N ASP A 109 -12.31 -5.13 8.77
CA ASP A 109 -12.18 -5.09 10.24
C ASP A 109 -11.45 -3.81 10.72
N ALA A 110 -10.53 -3.28 9.91
CA ALA A 110 -9.85 -2.02 10.20
C ALA A 110 -9.26 -1.37 8.94
N ILE A 111 -9.16 -0.05 8.99
CA ILE A 111 -8.44 0.77 8.01
C ILE A 111 -7.28 1.47 8.73
N TYR A 112 -6.07 1.32 8.23
CA TYR A 112 -4.90 1.91 8.83
C TYR A 112 -3.94 2.49 7.79
N LEU A 113 -2.98 3.29 8.25
CA LEU A 113 -1.93 3.86 7.41
C LEU A 113 -0.69 4.18 8.25
N PHE A 114 0.43 4.35 7.58
CA PHE A 114 1.66 4.89 8.16
C PHE A 114 1.84 6.32 7.64
N ALA A 115 1.66 7.29 8.53
CA ALA A 115 1.73 8.70 8.16
C ALA A 115 3.18 9.22 8.22
N ASN A 116 3.59 9.97 7.20
CA ASN A 116 4.81 10.77 7.29
C ASN A 116 4.67 11.85 8.36
N ARG A 117 5.77 12.22 9.00
CA ARG A 117 5.79 13.24 10.08
C ARG A 117 5.21 14.59 9.64
N THR A 118 5.29 14.92 8.36
CA THR A 118 4.81 16.20 7.80
C THR A 118 3.30 16.29 7.63
N VAL A 119 2.57 15.18 7.79
CA VAL A 119 1.12 15.11 7.53
C VAL A 119 0.34 14.47 8.68
N LEU A 120 0.90 14.48 9.90
CA LEU A 120 0.27 13.87 11.08
C LEU A 120 -1.08 14.51 11.41
N ASP A 121 -1.25 15.82 11.20
CA ASP A 121 -2.48 16.55 11.48
C ASP A 121 -3.53 16.44 10.36
N PHE A 122 -3.20 15.76 9.28
CA PHE A 122 -4.09 15.60 8.14
C PHE A 122 -5.11 14.47 8.34
N TYR A 123 -4.66 13.31 8.78
CA TYR A 123 -5.48 12.10 8.89
C TYR A 123 -6.50 12.11 10.03
N PRO A 124 -6.27 12.76 11.20
CA PRO A 124 -7.30 12.88 12.22
C PRO A 124 -8.58 13.55 11.75
N LYS A 125 -8.52 14.40 10.71
CA LYS A 125 -9.70 15.06 10.10
C LYS A 125 -10.67 14.06 9.46
N PHE A 126 -10.24 12.81 9.26
CA PHE A 126 -11.03 11.72 8.68
C PHE A 126 -11.38 10.63 9.71
N GLY A 127 -11.14 10.89 10.99
CA GLY A 127 -11.43 9.94 12.06
C GLY A 127 -10.29 8.95 12.36
N PHE A 128 -9.11 9.09 11.74
CA PHE A 128 -7.96 8.29 12.14
C PHE A 128 -7.43 8.71 13.50
N VAL A 129 -7.12 7.73 14.32
CA VAL A 129 -6.50 7.93 15.63
C VAL A 129 -5.08 7.37 15.62
N LYS A 130 -4.18 8.00 16.36
CA LYS A 130 -2.82 7.50 16.51
C LYS A 130 -2.84 6.21 17.32
N ALA A 131 -2.30 5.14 16.74
CA ALA A 131 -2.07 3.89 17.44
C ALA A 131 -0.67 3.86 18.06
N VAL A 132 -0.53 3.11 19.15
CA VAL A 132 0.79 2.81 19.72
C VAL A 132 1.43 1.71 18.86
N GLU A 133 2.61 2.00 18.33
CA GLU A 133 3.39 1.01 17.60
C GLU A 133 4.22 0.19 18.59
N HIS A 134 4.10 -1.13 18.50
CA HIS A 134 4.86 -2.07 19.30
C HIS A 134 5.83 -2.82 18.41
N GLN A 135 7.10 -2.76 18.73
CA GLN A 135 8.14 -3.55 18.08
C GLN A 135 8.70 -4.55 19.09
N GLN A 136 8.62 -5.82 18.77
CA GLN A 136 9.34 -6.84 19.54
C GLN A 136 10.80 -6.83 19.14
N SER A 137 11.66 -6.81 20.14
CA SER A 137 13.10 -6.98 19.96
C SER A 137 13.61 -8.05 20.93
N PHE A 138 14.50 -8.87 20.45
CA PHE A 138 15.19 -9.86 21.29
C PHE A 138 16.67 -9.91 20.91
N SER A 139 17.51 -10.14 21.89
CA SER A 139 18.94 -10.32 21.66
C SER A 139 19.21 -11.78 21.34
N LEU A 140 19.83 -12.04 20.21
CA LEU A 140 20.36 -13.35 19.87
C LEU A 140 21.84 -13.41 20.25
N ALA A 141 22.21 -14.45 21.01
CA ALA A 141 23.62 -14.76 21.16
C ALA A 141 24.21 -15.13 19.79
N PRO A 142 25.41 -14.64 19.45
CA PRO A 142 26.07 -15.05 18.23
C PRO A 142 26.20 -16.56 18.19
N GLN A 143 25.71 -17.19 17.11
CA GLN A 143 25.89 -18.61 16.87
C GLN A 143 26.95 -18.80 15.79
N PRO A 144 27.85 -19.79 15.93
CA PRO A 144 28.76 -20.15 14.85
C PRO A 144 27.95 -20.64 13.64
N GLY A 145 28.27 -20.15 12.47
CA GLY A 145 27.61 -20.55 11.23
C GLY A 145 27.91 -19.58 10.09
N ASP A 146 27.62 -20.03 8.88
CA ASP A 146 27.78 -19.22 7.68
C ASP A 146 26.43 -18.65 7.24
N PHE A 147 26.43 -17.40 6.84
CA PHE A 147 25.26 -16.77 6.23
C PHE A 147 25.26 -17.05 4.72
N GLN A 148 24.18 -17.64 4.24
CA GLN A 148 23.97 -17.85 2.82
C GLN A 148 22.69 -17.16 2.36
N LYS A 149 22.79 -16.40 1.25
CA LYS A 149 21.61 -15.82 0.60
C LYS A 149 20.77 -16.95 -0.02
N LEU A 150 19.48 -16.98 0.32
CA LEU A 150 18.56 -17.91 -0.33
C LEU A 150 18.34 -17.52 -1.79
N ASP A 151 18.41 -18.51 -2.68
CA ASP A 151 18.02 -18.38 -4.06
C ASP A 151 16.57 -18.86 -4.23
N MET A 152 15.66 -17.94 -4.52
CA MET A 152 14.22 -18.25 -4.66
C MET A 152 13.88 -19.03 -5.94
N GLN A 153 14.83 -19.20 -6.88
CA GLN A 153 14.70 -20.11 -8.01
C GLN A 153 15.03 -21.56 -7.62
N ASN A 154 15.72 -21.76 -6.51
CA ASN A 154 16.04 -23.07 -5.97
C ASN A 154 14.89 -23.59 -5.09
N GLU A 155 14.33 -24.76 -5.47
CA GLU A 155 13.20 -25.37 -4.78
C GLU A 155 13.48 -25.65 -3.29
N ARG A 156 14.68 -26.17 -2.98
CA ARG A 156 15.09 -26.45 -1.59
C ARG A 156 15.13 -25.18 -0.73
N HIS A 157 15.62 -24.07 -1.28
CA HIS A 157 15.66 -22.80 -0.57
C HIS A 157 14.25 -22.22 -0.36
N ARG A 158 13.36 -22.37 -1.35
CA ARG A 158 11.95 -21.99 -1.23
C ARG A 158 11.25 -22.82 -0.15
N GLN A 159 11.46 -24.14 -0.17
CA GLN A 159 10.85 -25.02 0.82
C GLN A 159 11.33 -24.69 2.24
N LEU A 160 12.64 -24.46 2.41
CA LEU A 160 13.17 -24.02 3.72
C LEU A 160 12.49 -22.75 4.24
N LEU A 161 12.28 -21.76 3.36
CA LEU A 161 11.57 -20.53 3.75
C LEU A 161 10.13 -20.82 4.16
N LEU A 162 9.41 -21.66 3.42
CA LEU A 162 8.03 -22.04 3.71
C LEU A 162 7.92 -22.84 5.02
N ASP A 163 8.85 -23.76 5.27
CA ASP A 163 8.89 -24.53 6.50
C ASP A 163 9.11 -23.62 7.73
N CYS A 164 10.04 -22.66 7.62
CA CYS A 164 10.23 -21.63 8.66
C CYS A 164 8.98 -20.78 8.88
N TYR A 165 8.28 -20.42 7.81
CA TYR A 165 7.03 -19.65 7.91
C TYR A 165 5.92 -20.44 8.62
N HIS A 166 5.77 -21.72 8.31
CA HIS A 166 4.77 -22.60 8.95
C HIS A 166 5.08 -22.89 10.43
N LEU A 167 6.35 -22.93 10.81
CA LEU A 167 6.75 -23.10 12.22
C LEU A 167 6.51 -21.85 13.07
N ALA A 168 6.44 -20.67 12.43
CA ALA A 168 6.25 -19.39 13.12
C ALA A 168 4.77 -18.99 13.30
N ASN A 169 3.83 -19.70 12.68
CA ASN A 169 2.38 -19.47 12.71
C ASN A 169 1.64 -20.65 13.30
#